data_740a1328a0b71a628bca228950635fcd
#
_entry.id   740a1328a0b71a628bca228950635fcd
#
_cell.length_a   1.000
_cell.length_b   1.000
_cell.length_c   1.000
_cell.angle_alpha   90.00
_cell.angle_beta   90.00
_cell.angle_gamma   90.00
#
_symmetry.space_group_name_H-M   'P 1'
#
loop_
_entity.id
_entity.type
_entity.pdbx_description
1 polymer ?
#
loop_
_entity_poly.entity_id
_entity_poly.type
_entity_poly.pdbx_seq_one_letter_code
_entity_poly.pdbx_strand_id
1 'polypeptide(L)'
;MRKFTALLLVALVLVGTNTALADKTITLDKDTKLVPQGWTVADDIKFKKNTVVKLNDDGQVIEGVLASATYLRPAGWKSLASNYYYVERSAPFFPPRFFYHPYRPGLVIPADGHVRYMGNKSVTFAKDGTVLSGVIDNDVILQLSDNGYGFVRFKNDNLLTFDTNGRVISGTLAEATKLRPLGWQHNLQDESAGFVEFKSGTGITFDATGLVTNGSLSKKTLWHNADGSTKELEAKAPVAFTADGAKQG
;
A
#
# COMPACT_ATOMS: atom_id res chain seq x y z
N MET A 1 -26.62 -19.07 -39.49
CA MET A 1 -27.43 -18.07 -38.80
C MET A 1 -26.52 -17.35 -37.79
N ARG A 2 -26.06 -16.15 -38.12
CA ARG A 2 -25.16 -15.35 -37.30
C ARG A 2 -26.02 -14.52 -36.31
N LYS A 3 -25.86 -14.75 -35.03
CA LYS A 3 -26.50 -13.92 -33.98
C LYS A 3 -25.68 -12.66 -33.78
N PHE A 4 -26.22 -11.54 -34.22
CA PHE A 4 -25.70 -10.21 -33.90
C PHE A 4 -26.07 -9.90 -32.45
N THR A 5 -25.07 -9.71 -31.59
CA THR A 5 -25.25 -9.20 -30.25
C THR A 5 -25.31 -7.67 -30.33
N ALA A 6 -26.46 -7.11 -30.03
CA ALA A 6 -26.68 -5.68 -30.05
C ALA A 6 -25.89 -4.99 -28.93
N LEU A 7 -24.97 -4.12 -29.31
CA LEU A 7 -24.28 -3.18 -28.43
C LEU A 7 -25.26 -2.06 -28.10
N LEU A 8 -25.71 -1.99 -26.85
CA LEU A 8 -26.58 -0.92 -26.37
C LEU A 8 -25.75 0.36 -26.17
N LEU A 9 -25.73 1.23 -27.16
CA LEU A 9 -25.13 2.56 -27.11
C LEU A 9 -26.11 3.51 -26.41
N VAL A 10 -25.84 3.84 -25.15
CA VAL A 10 -26.58 4.92 -24.47
C VAL A 10 -25.99 6.25 -24.92
N ALA A 11 -26.68 6.94 -25.81
CA ALA A 11 -26.35 8.29 -26.22
C ALA A 11 -26.68 9.27 -25.08
N LEU A 12 -25.69 9.88 -24.47
CA LEU A 12 -25.83 10.94 -23.49
C LEU A 12 -25.72 12.28 -24.22
N VAL A 13 -26.79 13.09 -24.18
CA VAL A 13 -26.80 14.46 -24.71
C VAL A 13 -26.00 15.35 -23.76
N LEU A 14 -24.89 15.90 -24.23
CA LEU A 14 -24.07 16.91 -23.55
C LEU A 14 -24.65 18.29 -23.72
N VAL A 15 -25.16 18.88 -22.65
CA VAL A 15 -25.35 20.35 -22.53
C VAL A 15 -24.10 20.89 -21.84
N GLY A 16 -23.35 21.71 -22.56
CA GLY A 16 -22.09 22.28 -22.07
C GLY A 16 -22.30 23.33 -20.99
N THR A 17 -21.66 23.12 -19.85
CA THR A 17 -21.21 24.16 -18.90
C THR A 17 -19.86 23.76 -18.39
N ASN A 18 -18.89 24.67 -18.39
CA ASN A 18 -17.57 24.51 -17.79
C ASN A 18 -17.72 24.34 -16.27
N THR A 19 -17.95 23.12 -15.83
CA THR A 19 -17.83 22.71 -14.42
C THR A 19 -16.64 21.76 -14.34
N ALA A 20 -15.81 21.89 -13.31
CA ALA A 20 -14.84 20.89 -12.95
C ALA A 20 -15.55 19.52 -13.01
N LEU A 21 -15.10 18.65 -13.92
CA LEU A 21 -15.72 17.35 -14.16
C LEU A 21 -15.68 16.57 -12.86
N ALA A 22 -16.85 16.38 -12.26
CA ALA A 22 -16.98 15.54 -11.08
C ALA A 22 -16.86 14.08 -11.52
N ASP A 23 -16.04 13.29 -10.82
CA ASP A 23 -15.94 11.86 -11.03
C ASP A 23 -17.34 11.24 -11.14
N LYS A 24 -17.58 10.50 -12.21
CA LYS A 24 -18.87 9.86 -12.43
C LYS A 24 -18.99 8.64 -11.53
N THR A 25 -20.09 8.54 -10.78
CA THR A 25 -20.40 7.36 -9.98
C THR A 25 -21.53 6.55 -10.59
N ILE A 26 -21.40 5.23 -10.55
CA ILE A 26 -22.46 4.30 -10.97
C ILE A 26 -22.64 3.23 -9.88
N THR A 27 -23.87 2.73 -9.74
CA THR A 27 -24.16 1.56 -8.89
C THR A 27 -24.34 0.34 -9.79
N LEU A 28 -23.64 -0.75 -9.47
CA LEU A 28 -23.72 -2.00 -10.23
C LEU A 28 -24.92 -2.84 -9.78
N ASP A 29 -25.77 -3.28 -10.69
CA ASP A 29 -26.89 -4.18 -10.44
C ASP A 29 -26.49 -5.66 -10.39
N LYS A 30 -25.36 -6.00 -11.04
CA LYS A 30 -24.76 -7.33 -11.10
C LYS A 30 -23.24 -7.22 -11.02
N ASP A 31 -22.57 -8.34 -10.72
CA ASP A 31 -21.11 -8.39 -10.83
C ASP A 31 -20.69 -8.07 -12.27
N THR A 32 -19.94 -6.99 -12.44
CA THR A 32 -19.64 -6.41 -13.75
C THR A 32 -18.14 -6.34 -13.97
N LYS A 33 -17.71 -6.74 -15.16
CA LYS A 33 -16.35 -6.55 -15.63
C LYS A 33 -16.17 -5.14 -16.12
N LEU A 34 -15.23 -4.40 -15.54
CA LEU A 34 -14.89 -3.04 -15.92
C LEU A 34 -13.38 -2.89 -16.01
N VAL A 35 -12.93 -1.94 -16.79
CA VAL A 35 -11.52 -1.63 -17.03
C VAL A 35 -11.04 -0.63 -15.97
N PRO A 36 -10.04 -0.94 -15.14
CA PRO A 36 -9.40 0.06 -14.27
C PRO A 36 -8.77 1.18 -15.10
N GLN A 37 -8.70 2.39 -14.53
CA GLN A 37 -8.02 3.49 -15.21
C GLN A 37 -6.56 3.10 -15.50
N GLY A 38 -6.04 3.55 -16.65
CA GLY A 38 -4.69 3.23 -17.10
C GLY A 38 -4.49 1.82 -17.67
N TRP A 39 -5.54 0.99 -17.70
CA TRP A 39 -5.49 -0.34 -18.32
C TRP A 39 -5.99 -0.32 -19.76
N THR A 40 -5.62 -1.33 -20.55
CA THR A 40 -6.15 -1.51 -21.90
C THR A 40 -7.54 -2.16 -21.85
N VAL A 41 -8.36 -1.92 -22.87
CA VAL A 41 -9.73 -2.43 -22.95
C VAL A 41 -9.79 -3.98 -22.95
N ALA A 42 -8.67 -4.65 -23.26
CA ALA A 42 -8.58 -6.11 -23.23
C ALA A 42 -8.46 -6.68 -21.81
N ASP A 43 -8.05 -5.84 -20.85
CA ASP A 43 -7.77 -6.25 -19.46
C ASP A 43 -8.86 -5.70 -18.56
N ASP A 44 -9.75 -6.56 -18.10
CA ASP A 44 -10.84 -6.20 -17.20
C ASP A 44 -10.75 -6.95 -15.87
N ILE A 45 -11.31 -6.37 -14.82
CA ILE A 45 -11.53 -7.03 -13.54
C ILE A 45 -12.99 -6.95 -13.11
N LYS A 46 -13.41 -7.89 -12.28
CA LYS A 46 -14.80 -8.04 -11.88
C LYS A 46 -15.08 -7.25 -10.60
N PHE A 47 -15.97 -6.26 -10.69
CA PHE A 47 -16.46 -5.49 -9.56
C PHE A 47 -17.80 -6.02 -9.07
N LYS A 48 -18.04 -5.86 -7.76
CA LYS A 48 -19.15 -6.47 -7.03
C LYS A 48 -20.46 -5.75 -7.29
N LYS A 49 -21.53 -6.54 -7.46
CA LYS A 49 -22.92 -6.04 -7.52
C LYS A 49 -23.33 -5.30 -6.25
N ASN A 50 -24.31 -4.42 -6.37
CA ASN A 50 -24.87 -3.59 -5.29
C ASN A 50 -23.80 -2.71 -4.61
N THR A 51 -22.75 -2.32 -5.35
CA THR A 51 -21.72 -1.40 -4.87
C THR A 51 -21.56 -0.23 -5.83
N VAL A 52 -21.08 0.88 -5.30
CA VAL A 52 -20.78 2.09 -6.08
C VAL A 52 -19.38 1.95 -6.67
N VAL A 53 -19.23 2.34 -7.92
CA VAL A 53 -17.97 2.45 -8.65
C VAL A 53 -17.78 3.89 -9.09
N LYS A 54 -16.59 4.46 -8.85
CA LYS A 54 -16.18 5.77 -9.37
C LYS A 54 -15.44 5.58 -10.69
N LEU A 55 -15.78 6.36 -11.67
CA LEU A 55 -15.22 6.32 -13.01
C LEU A 55 -14.58 7.67 -13.36
N ASN A 56 -13.49 7.62 -14.12
CA ASN A 56 -12.93 8.80 -14.78
C ASN A 56 -13.76 9.19 -16.01
N ASP A 57 -13.34 10.24 -16.72
CA ASP A 57 -14.01 10.75 -17.92
C ASP A 57 -14.07 9.73 -19.07
N ASP A 58 -13.09 8.84 -19.16
CA ASP A 58 -13.03 7.76 -20.15
C ASP A 58 -13.90 6.55 -19.77
N GLY A 59 -14.61 6.61 -18.63
CA GLY A 59 -15.43 5.51 -18.11
C GLY A 59 -14.64 4.37 -17.48
N GLN A 60 -13.36 4.59 -17.17
CA GLN A 60 -12.51 3.63 -16.48
C GLN A 60 -12.62 3.77 -14.96
N VAL A 61 -12.44 2.68 -14.23
CA VAL A 61 -12.63 2.63 -12.77
C VAL A 61 -11.48 3.29 -12.04
N ILE A 62 -11.80 4.32 -11.23
CA ILE A 62 -10.89 4.93 -10.24
C ILE A 62 -10.97 4.18 -8.91
N GLU A 63 -12.19 3.84 -8.47
CA GLU A 63 -12.45 3.16 -7.21
C GLU A 63 -13.64 2.22 -7.34
N GLY A 64 -13.55 1.03 -6.76
CA GLY A 64 -14.65 0.06 -6.75
C GLY A 64 -14.39 -1.09 -5.82
N VAL A 65 -15.42 -1.89 -5.55
CA VAL A 65 -15.33 -3.09 -4.70
C VAL A 65 -15.06 -4.31 -5.57
N LEU A 66 -13.99 -5.05 -5.31
CA LEU A 66 -13.66 -6.28 -6.02
C LEU A 66 -14.72 -7.37 -5.76
N ALA A 67 -15.15 -8.09 -6.80
CA ALA A 67 -16.08 -9.21 -6.63
C ALA A 67 -15.40 -10.44 -6.01
N SER A 68 -14.11 -10.64 -6.27
CA SER A 68 -13.30 -11.75 -5.76
C SER A 68 -11.88 -11.27 -5.48
N ALA A 69 -11.13 -12.04 -4.70
CA ALA A 69 -9.71 -11.75 -4.47
C ALA A 69 -8.94 -11.76 -5.79
N THR A 70 -8.15 -10.72 -6.03
CA THR A 70 -7.51 -10.46 -7.32
C THR A 70 -6.06 -10.02 -7.11
N TYR A 71 -5.15 -10.52 -7.95
CA TYR A 71 -3.76 -10.07 -8.00
C TYR A 71 -3.66 -8.80 -8.84
N LEU A 72 -3.18 -7.71 -8.22
CA LEU A 72 -3.02 -6.41 -8.86
C LEU A 72 -1.64 -5.84 -8.51
N ARG A 73 -1.12 -4.99 -9.38
CA ARG A 73 0.17 -4.31 -9.14
C ARG A 73 -0.04 -3.08 -8.26
N PRO A 74 0.62 -3.00 -7.09
CA PRO A 74 0.61 -1.78 -6.28
C PRO A 74 1.39 -0.67 -6.98
N ALA A 75 1.12 0.58 -6.62
CA ALA A 75 1.95 1.69 -7.06
C ALA A 75 3.42 1.41 -6.71
N GLY A 76 4.35 1.79 -7.59
CA GLY A 76 5.79 1.56 -7.40
C GLY A 76 6.28 0.11 -7.58
N TRP A 77 5.44 -0.80 -8.04
CA TRP A 77 5.80 -2.22 -8.23
C TRP A 77 7.08 -2.44 -9.05
N LYS A 78 7.42 -1.53 -9.98
CA LYS A 78 8.64 -1.62 -10.79
C LYS A 78 9.91 -1.51 -9.95
N SER A 79 9.90 -0.62 -8.96
CA SER A 79 11.02 -0.48 -8.00
C SER A 79 11.11 -1.70 -7.10
N LEU A 80 9.98 -2.22 -6.64
CA LEU A 80 9.93 -3.44 -5.83
C LEU A 80 10.47 -4.66 -6.61
N ALA A 81 10.09 -4.82 -7.87
CA ALA A 81 10.56 -5.91 -8.73
C ALA A 81 12.05 -5.75 -9.11
N SER A 82 12.51 -4.53 -9.42
CA SER A 82 13.89 -4.30 -9.83
C SER A 82 14.89 -4.52 -8.70
N ASN A 83 14.53 -4.17 -7.47
CA ASN A 83 15.39 -4.39 -6.30
C ASN A 83 15.54 -5.88 -5.96
N TYR A 84 14.50 -6.68 -6.16
CA TYR A 84 14.59 -8.14 -6.02
C TYR A 84 15.56 -8.77 -7.01
N TYR A 85 15.53 -8.35 -8.28
CA TYR A 85 16.47 -8.80 -9.31
C TYR A 85 17.92 -8.36 -9.06
N TYR A 86 18.12 -7.18 -8.43
CA TYR A 86 19.45 -6.65 -8.17
C TYR A 86 20.16 -7.41 -7.04
N VAL A 87 19.44 -7.80 -6.00
CA VAL A 87 19.98 -8.63 -4.90
C VAL A 87 20.37 -10.01 -5.40
N GLU A 88 19.62 -10.59 -6.33
CA GLU A 88 19.92 -11.90 -6.90
C GLU A 88 21.11 -11.89 -7.86
N ARG A 89 21.33 -10.78 -8.59
CA ARG A 89 22.45 -10.62 -9.55
C ARG A 89 23.75 -10.10 -8.96
N SER A 90 23.72 -9.40 -7.84
CA SER A 90 24.91 -8.78 -7.25
C SER A 90 25.69 -9.68 -6.28
N ALA A 91 25.28 -10.91 -6.09
CA ALA A 91 26.01 -11.91 -5.32
C ALA A 91 26.75 -12.91 -6.23
N PRO A 92 27.93 -12.57 -6.76
CA PRO A 92 28.60 -13.35 -7.80
C PRO A 92 29.19 -14.70 -7.34
N PHE A 93 29.10 -15.02 -6.04
CA PHE A 93 29.76 -16.19 -5.46
C PHE A 93 28.84 -17.24 -4.85
N PHE A 94 27.54 -17.08 -4.87
CA PHE A 94 26.63 -18.09 -4.35
C PHE A 94 25.73 -18.65 -5.45
N PRO A 95 25.72 -19.98 -5.65
CA PRO A 95 24.80 -20.59 -6.60
C PRO A 95 23.35 -20.31 -6.17
N PRO A 96 22.42 -20.15 -7.11
CA PRO A 96 21.02 -19.76 -6.86
C PRO A 96 20.25 -20.63 -5.83
N ARG A 97 20.79 -21.78 -5.48
CA ARG A 97 20.20 -22.72 -4.51
C ARG A 97 20.33 -22.32 -3.04
N PHE A 98 21.12 -21.30 -2.70
CA PHE A 98 21.39 -20.90 -1.31
C PHE A 98 20.74 -19.60 -0.88
N PHE A 99 20.07 -18.88 -1.76
CA PHE A 99 19.16 -17.81 -1.37
C PHE A 99 17.80 -18.37 -0.97
N TYR A 100 17.80 -19.39 -0.11
CA TYR A 100 16.67 -19.64 0.74
C TYR A 100 16.62 -18.49 1.74
N HIS A 101 15.88 -17.42 1.41
CA HIS A 101 15.19 -16.71 2.47
C HIS A 101 14.49 -17.81 3.27
N PRO A 102 14.70 -17.90 4.59
CA PRO A 102 14.05 -18.93 5.37
C PRO A 102 12.56 -18.85 5.02
N TYR A 103 12.09 -19.85 4.31
CA TYR A 103 10.72 -19.98 3.85
C TYR A 103 9.84 -19.87 5.10
N ARG A 104 9.28 -18.69 5.33
CA ARG A 104 8.23 -18.51 6.31
C ARG A 104 6.93 -18.79 5.58
N PRO A 105 6.20 -19.87 5.94
CA PRO A 105 4.92 -20.18 5.32
C PRO A 105 4.01 -18.94 5.38
N GLY A 106 3.43 -18.57 4.26
CA GLY A 106 2.54 -17.41 4.16
C GLY A 106 3.18 -16.13 3.65
N LEU A 107 4.47 -16.12 3.31
CA LEU A 107 5.13 -14.98 2.69
C LEU A 107 5.07 -15.13 1.17
N VAL A 108 4.23 -14.35 0.51
CA VAL A 108 4.25 -14.24 -0.93
C VAL A 108 4.78 -12.86 -1.28
N ILE A 109 6.07 -12.78 -1.68
CA ILE A 109 6.52 -11.72 -2.57
C ILE A 109 6.21 -12.27 -3.96
N PRO A 110 5.23 -11.74 -4.69
CA PRO A 110 4.94 -12.23 -6.02
C PRO A 110 6.17 -11.96 -6.90
N ALA A 111 6.63 -12.98 -7.61
CA ALA A 111 7.79 -12.89 -8.50
C ALA A 111 7.67 -11.81 -9.59
N ASP A 112 6.48 -11.29 -9.82
CA ASP A 112 6.12 -10.32 -10.84
C ASP A 112 5.56 -8.99 -10.30
N GLY A 113 5.72 -8.72 -9.01
CA GLY A 113 5.30 -7.47 -8.37
C GLY A 113 3.79 -7.34 -8.12
N HIS A 114 3.00 -8.42 -8.19
CA HIS A 114 1.58 -8.39 -7.88
C HIS A 114 1.33 -8.63 -6.39
N VAL A 115 0.38 -7.90 -5.81
CA VAL A 115 -0.18 -8.13 -4.48
C VAL A 115 -1.60 -8.66 -4.63
N ARG A 116 -1.99 -9.64 -3.81
CA ARG A 116 -3.35 -10.14 -3.80
C ARG A 116 -4.22 -9.28 -2.90
N TYR A 117 -5.21 -8.63 -3.51
CA TYR A 117 -6.21 -7.81 -2.83
C TYR A 117 -7.48 -8.60 -2.58
N MET A 118 -8.11 -8.35 -1.44
CA MET A 118 -9.29 -9.06 -0.98
C MET A 118 -10.52 -8.80 -1.83
N GLY A 119 -11.29 -9.85 -2.11
CA GLY A 119 -12.65 -9.73 -2.62
C GLY A 119 -13.59 -9.09 -1.60
N ASN A 120 -14.65 -8.46 -2.07
CA ASN A 120 -15.63 -7.73 -1.26
C ASN A 120 -15.06 -6.51 -0.49
N LYS A 121 -13.89 -6.03 -0.90
CA LYS A 121 -13.25 -4.83 -0.36
C LYS A 121 -12.98 -3.82 -1.47
N SER A 122 -12.97 -2.54 -1.09
CA SER A 122 -12.66 -1.45 -2.02
C SER A 122 -11.19 -1.47 -2.42
N VAL A 123 -10.95 -1.07 -3.67
CA VAL A 123 -9.63 -0.83 -4.23
C VAL A 123 -9.66 0.49 -4.99
N THR A 124 -8.59 1.30 -4.87
CA THR A 124 -8.41 2.53 -5.64
C THR A 124 -7.22 2.42 -6.57
N PHE A 125 -7.34 2.99 -7.76
CA PHE A 125 -6.32 2.94 -8.80
C PHE A 125 -5.69 4.31 -9.06
N ALA A 126 -4.40 4.32 -9.33
CA ALA A 126 -3.68 5.47 -9.89
C ALA A 126 -3.95 5.60 -11.39
N LYS A 127 -3.59 6.74 -11.97
CA LYS A 127 -3.76 7.00 -13.42
C LYS A 127 -2.99 6.04 -14.33
N ASP A 128 -1.94 5.42 -13.82
CA ASP A 128 -1.13 4.42 -14.54
C ASP A 128 -1.65 2.97 -14.36
N GLY A 129 -2.79 2.80 -13.70
CA GLY A 129 -3.43 1.50 -13.49
C GLY A 129 -2.90 0.70 -12.30
N THR A 130 -2.00 1.26 -11.53
CA THR A 130 -1.51 0.64 -10.28
C THR A 130 -2.46 0.91 -9.11
N VAL A 131 -2.42 0.05 -8.09
CA VAL A 131 -3.27 0.21 -6.91
C VAL A 131 -2.65 1.20 -5.92
N LEU A 132 -3.43 2.22 -5.53
CA LEU A 132 -3.08 3.18 -4.48
C LEU A 132 -3.52 2.72 -3.09
N SER A 133 -4.67 2.04 -3.01
CA SER A 133 -5.14 1.50 -1.73
C SER A 133 -6.01 0.27 -1.92
N GLY A 134 -5.94 -0.65 -0.97
CA GLY A 134 -6.77 -1.85 -0.96
C GLY A 134 -6.47 -2.73 0.25
N VAL A 135 -7.43 -3.57 0.63
CA VAL A 135 -7.23 -4.55 1.69
C VAL A 135 -6.49 -5.76 1.11
N ILE A 136 -5.36 -6.10 1.69
CA ILE A 136 -4.53 -7.23 1.22
C ILE A 136 -5.05 -8.56 1.76
N ASP A 137 -5.03 -9.60 0.91
CA ASP A 137 -5.55 -10.94 1.23
C ASP A 137 -4.49 -11.85 1.90
N ASN A 138 -3.22 -11.56 1.68
CA ASN A 138 -2.09 -12.25 2.30
C ASN A 138 -1.13 -11.23 2.90
N ASP A 139 -0.35 -11.64 3.92
CA ASP A 139 0.76 -10.82 4.38
C ASP A 139 1.70 -10.51 3.21
N VAL A 140 2.20 -9.29 3.18
CA VAL A 140 3.13 -8.82 2.14
C VAL A 140 4.34 -8.15 2.78
N ILE A 141 5.52 -8.41 2.21
CA ILE A 141 6.74 -7.68 2.58
C ILE A 141 7.03 -6.64 1.51
N LEU A 142 7.20 -5.41 1.94
CA LEU A 142 7.52 -4.27 1.08
C LEU A 142 8.73 -3.52 1.60
N GLN A 143 9.52 -2.98 0.68
CA GLN A 143 10.57 -2.03 1.01
C GLN A 143 9.95 -0.65 1.22
N LEU A 144 10.30 0.03 2.33
CA LEU A 144 9.72 1.34 2.66
C LEU A 144 10.33 2.49 1.85
N SER A 145 11.63 2.41 1.58
CA SER A 145 12.36 3.43 0.84
C SER A 145 13.64 2.86 0.23
N ASP A 146 14.18 3.55 -0.77
CA ASP A 146 15.47 3.20 -1.39
C ASP A 146 16.68 3.44 -0.44
N ASN A 147 16.45 4.13 0.69
CA ASN A 147 17.50 4.55 1.63
C ASN A 147 17.80 3.51 2.74
N GLY A 148 17.45 2.25 2.55
CA GLY A 148 18.00 1.17 3.38
C GLY A 148 17.28 0.89 4.69
N TYR A 149 16.04 1.36 4.89
CA TYR A 149 15.26 1.01 6.08
C TYR A 149 14.76 -0.44 6.09
N GLY A 150 15.09 -1.22 5.05
CA GLY A 150 14.78 -2.63 4.99
C GLY A 150 13.35 -2.93 4.58
N PHE A 151 12.99 -4.19 4.75
CA PHE A 151 11.70 -4.74 4.38
C PHE A 151 10.79 -4.79 5.60
N VAL A 152 9.53 -4.36 5.42
CA VAL A 152 8.49 -4.40 6.45
C VAL A 152 7.38 -5.34 6.02
N ARG A 153 6.97 -6.21 6.95
CA ARG A 153 5.87 -7.14 6.74
C ARG A 153 4.56 -6.52 7.18
N PHE A 154 3.65 -6.36 6.22
CA PHE A 154 2.29 -5.87 6.45
C PHE A 154 1.29 -7.01 6.57
N LYS A 155 0.35 -6.86 7.48
CA LYS A 155 -0.63 -7.88 7.87
C LYS A 155 -1.78 -7.93 6.89
N ASN A 156 -2.18 -9.15 6.49
CA ASN A 156 -3.40 -9.40 5.72
C ASN A 156 -4.68 -8.92 6.44
N ASP A 157 -5.79 -8.91 5.74
CA ASP A 157 -7.10 -8.41 6.18
C ASP A 157 -7.08 -6.93 6.62
N ASN A 158 -6.04 -6.18 6.25
CA ASN A 158 -5.86 -4.78 6.59
C ASN A 158 -5.62 -3.93 5.34
N LEU A 159 -6.02 -2.65 5.45
CA LEU A 159 -5.81 -1.66 4.41
C LEU A 159 -4.30 -1.38 4.29
N LEU A 160 -3.82 -1.36 3.06
CA LEU A 160 -2.48 -0.92 2.68
C LEU A 160 -2.61 0.22 1.68
N THR A 161 -1.90 1.32 1.92
CA THR A 161 -1.97 2.52 1.07
C THR A 161 -0.61 2.95 0.58
N PHE A 162 -0.58 3.49 -0.64
CA PHE A 162 0.60 3.97 -1.33
C PHE A 162 0.39 5.40 -1.80
N ASP A 163 1.47 6.16 -1.94
CA ASP A 163 1.46 7.40 -2.71
C ASP A 163 1.55 7.10 -4.22
N THR A 164 1.43 8.14 -5.03
CA THR A 164 1.52 8.01 -6.50
C THR A 164 2.92 7.62 -7.00
N ASN A 165 3.95 7.73 -6.15
CA ASN A 165 5.32 7.29 -6.45
C ASN A 165 5.57 5.84 -6.00
N GLY A 166 4.57 5.20 -5.38
CA GLY A 166 4.65 3.82 -4.93
C GLY A 166 5.27 3.60 -3.57
N ARG A 167 5.38 4.66 -2.76
CA ARG A 167 5.83 4.55 -1.38
C ARG A 167 4.67 4.16 -0.49
N VAL A 168 4.91 3.31 0.49
CA VAL A 168 3.89 2.97 1.48
C VAL A 168 3.59 4.18 2.36
N ILE A 169 2.34 4.62 2.39
CA ILE A 169 1.85 5.68 3.29
C ILE A 169 1.39 5.08 4.62
N SER A 170 0.63 3.99 4.57
CA SER A 170 0.11 3.37 5.79
C SER A 170 -0.19 1.88 5.60
N GLY A 171 -0.18 1.15 6.71
CA GLY A 171 -0.54 -0.25 6.78
C GLY A 171 -0.64 -0.73 8.22
N THR A 172 -0.84 -2.03 8.42
CA THR A 172 -0.81 -2.69 9.72
C THR A 172 0.39 -3.63 9.77
N LEU A 173 1.21 -3.55 10.81
CA LEU A 173 2.37 -4.41 10.97
C LEU A 173 1.95 -5.86 11.25
N ALA A 174 2.53 -6.82 10.54
CA ALA A 174 2.31 -8.25 10.83
C ALA A 174 3.14 -8.74 12.02
N GLU A 175 4.31 -8.17 12.24
CA GLU A 175 5.22 -8.50 13.32
C GLU A 175 5.79 -7.25 13.99
N ALA A 176 6.31 -7.39 15.22
CA ALA A 176 6.99 -6.29 15.89
C ALA A 176 8.25 -5.91 15.08
N THR A 177 8.36 -4.63 14.74
CA THR A 177 9.36 -4.17 13.78
C THR A 177 10.10 -2.95 14.30
N LYS A 178 11.44 -2.97 14.23
CA LYS A 178 12.28 -1.82 14.57
C LYS A 178 12.39 -0.89 13.37
N LEU A 179 11.92 0.34 13.53
CA LEU A 179 11.93 1.39 12.51
C LEU A 179 12.38 2.72 13.11
N ARG A 180 12.82 3.64 12.27
CA ARG A 180 13.15 5.01 12.68
C ARG A 180 11.92 5.89 12.52
N PRO A 181 11.45 6.54 13.59
CA PRO A 181 10.42 7.57 13.49
C PRO A 181 11.01 8.90 13.06
N LEU A 182 10.16 9.83 12.65
CA LEU A 182 10.54 11.20 12.37
C LEU A 182 11.16 11.82 13.63
N GLY A 183 12.25 12.59 13.49
CA GLY A 183 13.02 13.14 14.64
C GLY A 183 13.99 12.15 15.29
N TRP A 184 14.21 10.96 14.70
CA TRP A 184 15.13 9.95 15.23
C TRP A 184 16.56 10.44 15.47
N GLN A 185 16.99 11.50 14.78
CA GLN A 185 18.33 12.06 14.89
C GLN A 185 18.66 12.55 16.31
N HIS A 186 17.65 12.95 17.09
CA HIS A 186 17.80 13.38 18.48
C HIS A 186 18.06 12.19 19.44
N ASN A 187 17.92 10.94 18.94
CA ASN A 187 18.06 9.70 19.69
C ASN A 187 19.25 8.85 19.23
N LEU A 188 20.23 9.45 18.54
CA LEU A 188 21.42 8.75 18.03
C LEU A 188 22.38 8.30 19.13
N GLN A 189 22.34 8.94 20.29
CA GLN A 189 23.23 8.64 21.43
C GLN A 189 22.83 7.36 22.17
N ASP A 190 21.61 6.89 21.96
CA ASP A 190 21.11 5.66 22.56
C ASP A 190 21.65 4.42 21.80
N GLU A 191 21.78 3.29 22.49
CA GLU A 191 22.16 2.00 21.88
C GLU A 191 21.26 1.61 20.70
N SER A 192 20.02 2.13 20.69
CA SER A 192 19.05 1.91 19.60
C SER A 192 19.40 2.64 18.30
N ALA A 193 20.34 3.63 18.32
CA ALA A 193 20.66 4.50 17.19
C ALA A 193 19.40 5.12 16.54
N GLY A 194 18.44 5.53 17.37
CA GLY A 194 17.16 6.10 16.94
C GLY A 194 16.12 5.11 16.42
N PHE A 195 16.39 3.81 16.49
CA PHE A 195 15.36 2.80 16.17
C PHE A 195 14.42 2.57 17.35
N VAL A 196 13.13 2.46 17.03
CA VAL A 196 12.07 2.17 17.99
C VAL A 196 11.32 0.93 17.53
N GLU A 197 10.94 0.07 18.47
CA GLU A 197 10.19 -1.13 18.17
C GLU A 197 8.68 -0.88 18.19
N PHE A 198 8.07 -0.97 17.00
CA PHE A 198 6.63 -0.81 16.82
C PHE A 198 5.90 -2.14 16.99
N LYS A 199 4.70 -2.09 17.54
CA LYS A 199 3.90 -3.25 17.93
C LYS A 199 3.23 -3.90 16.73
N SER A 200 3.28 -5.23 16.66
CA SER A 200 2.52 -6.02 15.69
C SER A 200 1.00 -5.84 15.84
N GLY A 201 0.28 -5.99 14.75
CA GLY A 201 -1.18 -5.88 14.71
C GLY A 201 -1.71 -4.46 14.90
N THR A 202 -0.85 -3.44 14.86
CA THR A 202 -1.24 -2.03 14.97
C THR A 202 -0.97 -1.27 13.68
N GLY A 203 -1.80 -0.24 13.43
CA GLY A 203 -1.61 0.67 12.30
C GLY A 203 -0.32 1.47 12.43
N ILE A 204 0.32 1.75 11.30
CA ILE A 204 1.51 2.55 11.19
C ILE A 204 1.42 3.46 9.96
N THR A 205 1.92 4.67 10.07
CA THR A 205 2.00 5.63 8.95
C THR A 205 3.42 6.14 8.77
N PHE A 206 3.73 6.48 7.51
CA PHE A 206 5.06 6.91 7.10
C PHE A 206 4.99 8.25 6.37
N ASP A 207 6.08 8.98 6.41
CA ASP A 207 6.30 10.14 5.53
C ASP A 207 6.83 9.70 4.16
N ALA A 208 7.07 10.67 3.28
CA ALA A 208 7.60 10.44 1.94
C ALA A 208 9.03 9.86 1.93
N THR A 209 9.75 9.89 3.04
CA THR A 209 11.11 9.33 3.19
C THR A 209 11.11 7.93 3.81
N GLY A 210 9.93 7.42 4.22
CA GLY A 210 9.76 6.13 4.87
C GLY A 210 9.99 6.16 6.38
N LEU A 211 10.10 7.35 6.99
CA LEU A 211 10.15 7.51 8.45
C LEU A 211 8.75 7.39 9.05
N VAL A 212 8.66 6.77 10.22
CA VAL A 212 7.37 6.61 10.89
C VAL A 212 6.89 7.94 11.45
N THR A 213 5.66 8.32 11.10
CA THR A 213 4.97 9.51 11.63
C THR A 213 3.96 9.15 12.72
N ASN A 214 3.34 7.97 12.65
CA ASN A 214 2.44 7.49 13.70
C ASN A 214 2.54 5.97 13.83
N GLY A 215 2.43 5.49 15.08
CA GLY A 215 2.43 4.05 15.37
C GLY A 215 2.27 3.79 16.87
N SER A 216 2.14 2.53 17.25
CA SER A 216 2.11 2.13 18.67
C SER A 216 3.39 1.37 19.00
N LEU A 217 4.02 1.69 20.12
CA LEU A 217 5.25 1.05 20.56
C LEU A 217 4.98 -0.34 21.15
N SER A 218 5.90 -1.30 20.96
CA SER A 218 5.83 -2.61 21.61
C SER A 218 6.26 -2.57 23.07
N LYS A 219 7.13 -1.63 23.42
CA LYS A 219 7.65 -1.44 24.78
C LYS A 219 7.78 0.05 25.12
N LYS A 220 7.81 0.36 26.41
CA LYS A 220 8.10 1.68 26.95
C LYS A 220 9.47 2.17 26.46
N THR A 221 9.55 3.42 26.01
CA THR A 221 10.74 3.98 25.39
C THR A 221 10.95 5.41 25.87
N LEU A 222 12.18 5.72 26.27
CA LEU A 222 12.58 7.11 26.51
C LEU A 222 12.88 7.77 25.17
N TRP A 223 12.33 8.96 24.94
CA TRP A 223 12.50 9.70 23.70
C TRP A 223 13.05 11.10 23.97
N HIS A 224 14.06 11.50 23.19
CA HIS A 224 14.67 12.82 23.25
C HIS A 224 14.07 13.71 22.17
N ASN A 225 13.58 14.87 22.54
CA ASN A 225 13.04 15.89 21.64
C ASN A 225 14.14 16.87 21.18
N ALA A 226 13.87 17.64 20.14
CA ALA A 226 14.81 18.61 19.57
C ALA A 226 15.24 19.71 20.57
N ASP A 227 14.37 20.07 21.51
CA ASP A 227 14.62 21.06 22.56
C ASP A 227 15.49 20.52 23.72
N GLY A 228 15.96 19.29 23.63
CA GLY A 228 16.72 18.60 24.67
C GLY A 228 15.88 18.01 25.80
N SER A 229 14.57 18.22 25.79
CA SER A 229 13.68 17.56 26.76
C SER A 229 13.56 16.06 26.45
N THR A 230 13.26 15.29 27.48
CA THR A 230 13.00 13.86 27.36
C THR A 230 11.55 13.54 27.70
N LYS A 231 10.98 12.60 26.97
CA LYS A 231 9.63 12.09 27.20
C LYS A 231 9.62 10.58 27.27
N GLU A 232 8.96 10.06 28.27
CA GLU A 232 8.69 8.64 28.37
C GLU A 232 7.43 8.30 27.56
N LEU A 233 7.59 7.43 26.57
CA LEU A 233 6.52 6.97 25.70
C LEU A 233 6.06 5.57 26.15
N GLU A 234 4.79 5.48 26.49
CA GLU A 234 4.20 4.23 26.98
C GLU A 234 3.99 3.20 25.85
N ALA A 235 4.11 1.93 26.20
CA ALA A 235 3.82 0.85 25.30
C ALA A 235 2.33 0.79 24.96
N LYS A 236 2.03 0.33 23.74
CA LYS A 236 0.68 0.05 23.22
C LYS A 236 -0.20 1.27 22.96
N ALA A 237 0.15 2.44 23.46
CA ALA A 237 -0.56 3.69 23.14
C ALA A 237 -0.05 4.28 21.80
N PRO A 238 -0.94 4.91 21.02
CA PRO A 238 -0.54 5.59 19.80
C PRO A 238 0.44 6.74 20.08
N VAL A 239 1.45 6.87 19.26
CA VAL A 239 2.44 7.95 19.32
C VAL A 239 2.50 8.62 17.96
N ALA A 240 2.44 9.96 17.93
CA ALA A 240 2.73 10.77 16.76
C ALA A 240 4.16 11.33 16.88
N PHE A 241 4.94 11.18 15.82
CA PHE A 241 6.31 11.67 15.72
C PHE A 241 6.39 12.84 14.74
N THR A 242 7.12 13.86 15.14
CA THR A 242 7.45 15.04 14.33
C THR A 242 8.97 15.23 14.27
N ALA A 243 9.44 16.14 13.44
CA ALA A 243 10.87 16.49 13.41
C ALA A 243 11.37 16.98 14.78
N ASP A 244 10.49 17.65 15.56
CA ASP A 244 10.83 18.27 16.83
C ASP A 244 10.67 17.34 18.04
N GLY A 245 9.89 16.26 17.91
CA GLY A 245 9.67 15.35 19.02
C GLY A 245 8.47 14.42 18.87
N ALA A 246 8.11 13.75 19.98
CA ALA A 246 7.02 12.78 20.03
C ALA A 246 5.86 13.26 20.92
N LYS A 247 4.63 13.03 20.46
CA LYS A 247 3.38 13.26 21.19
C LYS A 247 2.65 11.95 21.39
N GLN A 248 2.31 11.63 22.62
CA GLN A 248 1.48 10.49 22.96
C GLN A 248 0.21 11.03 23.63
N GLY A 249 -0.95 10.66 23.12
CA GLY A 249 -2.25 11.01 23.66
C GLY A 249 -2.66 10.10 24.81
#